data_993526b88ced5434b8dd8ca38d6371bc
#
_entry.id   993526b88ced5434b8dd8ca38d6371bc
#
_cell.length_a   1.000
_cell.length_b   1.000
_cell.length_c   1.000
_cell.angle_alpha   90.00
_cell.angle_beta   90.00
_cell.angle_gamma   90.00
#
_symmetry.space_group_name_H-M   'P 1'
#
loop_
_entity.id
_entity.type
_entity.pdbx_description
1 polymer ?
#
loop_
_entity_poly.entity_id
_entity_poly.type
_entity_poly.pdbx_seq_one_letter_code
_entity_poly.pdbx_strand_id
1 'polypeptide(L)'
;AASDVYKRQLLREIKETYPKKDIWCYSGYNFEKDMLTGNLGPWEITEEMLSYIDVLVDGEFKLELKNPNLRFRGSENQRVILVQESLKADGIVQWDDGEGLSI
;
A
#
# COMPACT_ATOMS: atom_id res chain seq x y z
N ALA A 1 0.57 4.77 -17.54
CA ALA A 1 -0.48 4.39 -18.45
C ALA A 1 -1.79 5.07 -18.09
N ALA A 2 -2.81 4.92 -18.95
CA ALA A 2 -4.11 5.56 -18.73
C ALA A 2 -4.74 5.14 -17.39
N SER A 3 -4.58 3.88 -16.99
CA SER A 3 -5.14 3.39 -15.74
C SER A 3 -4.53 4.06 -14.52
N ASP A 4 -3.26 4.44 -14.58
CA ASP A 4 -2.59 5.11 -13.46
C ASP A 4 -3.09 6.54 -13.31
N VAL A 5 -3.37 7.21 -14.41
CA VAL A 5 -3.96 8.55 -14.39
C VAL A 5 -5.34 8.52 -13.73
N TYR A 6 -6.16 7.51 -14.08
CA TYR A 6 -7.47 7.33 -13.47
C TYR A 6 -7.37 7.05 -11.98
N LYS A 7 -6.47 6.17 -11.57
CA LYS A 7 -6.29 5.85 -10.15
C LYS A 7 -5.86 7.07 -9.36
N ARG A 8 -4.93 7.86 -9.91
CA ARG A 8 -4.48 9.09 -9.26
C ARG A 8 -5.64 10.06 -9.08
N GLN A 9 -6.44 10.25 -10.14
CA GLN A 9 -7.56 11.17 -10.09
C GLN A 9 -8.61 10.70 -9.08
N LEU A 10 -8.92 9.40 -9.08
CA LEU A 10 -9.86 8.82 -8.14
C LEU A 10 -9.41 9.02 -6.69
N LEU A 11 -8.14 8.74 -6.40
CA LEU A 11 -7.59 8.92 -5.07
C LEU A 11 -7.65 10.39 -4.63
N ARG A 12 -7.35 11.31 -5.55
CA ARG A 12 -7.43 12.74 -5.28
C ARG A 12 -8.86 13.14 -4.91
N GLU A 13 -9.83 12.69 -5.69
CA GLU A 13 -11.25 13.00 -5.44
C GLU A 13 -11.73 12.43 -4.11
N ILE A 14 -11.34 11.20 -3.78
CA ILE A 14 -11.69 10.59 -2.50
C ILE A 14 -11.10 11.40 -1.35
N LYS A 15 -9.86 11.82 -1.47
CA LYS A 15 -9.20 12.58 -0.40
C LYS A 15 -9.82 13.96 -0.22
N GLU A 16 -10.24 14.59 -1.31
CA GLU A 16 -10.92 15.87 -1.25
C GLU A 16 -12.33 15.76 -0.64
N THR A 17 -13.03 14.67 -0.97
CA THR A 17 -14.40 14.45 -0.48
C THR A 17 -14.42 13.95 0.95
N TYR A 18 -13.46 13.09 1.31
CA TYR A 18 -13.39 12.46 2.61
C TYR A 18 -11.99 12.62 3.24
N PRO A 19 -11.58 13.87 3.55
CA PRO A 19 -10.20 14.11 3.97
C PRO A 19 -9.80 13.45 5.30
N LYS A 20 -10.78 13.04 6.10
CA LYS A 20 -10.51 12.40 7.40
C LYS A 20 -10.59 10.88 7.34
N LYS A 21 -10.93 10.31 6.20
CA LYS A 21 -11.00 8.85 6.05
C LYS A 21 -9.65 8.30 5.62
N ASP A 22 -9.32 7.13 6.17
CA ASP A 22 -8.12 6.42 5.74
C ASP A 22 -8.37 5.74 4.41
N ILE A 23 -7.36 5.77 3.56
CA ILE A 23 -7.41 5.08 2.27
C ILE A 23 -6.50 3.86 2.36
N TRP A 24 -7.10 2.69 2.15
CA TRP A 24 -6.40 1.41 2.10
C TRP A 24 -6.33 0.95 0.65
N CYS A 25 -5.16 0.56 0.21
CA CYS A 25 -4.95 0.11 -1.16
C CYS A 25 -4.32 -1.27 -1.17
N TYR A 26 -4.87 -2.16 -1.98
CA TYR A 26 -4.32 -3.49 -2.19
C TYR A 26 -3.57 -3.50 -3.51
N SER A 27 -2.32 -3.90 -3.49
CA SER A 27 -1.46 -3.93 -4.65
C SER A 27 -0.80 -5.30 -4.79
N GLY A 28 -0.70 -5.78 -6.01
CA GLY A 28 0.06 -6.99 -6.30
C GLY A 28 1.54 -6.73 -6.45
N TYR A 29 2.00 -5.51 -6.20
CA TYR A 29 3.39 -5.11 -6.40
C TYR A 29 4.11 -4.91 -5.07
N ASN A 30 5.43 -4.98 -5.11
CA ASN A 30 6.28 -4.73 -3.95
C ASN A 30 6.51 -3.23 -3.78
N PHE A 31 6.35 -2.72 -2.58
CA PHE A 31 6.47 -1.29 -2.30
C PHE A 31 7.87 -0.76 -2.64
N GLU A 32 8.91 -1.42 -2.15
CA GLU A 32 10.29 -0.97 -2.36
C GLU A 32 10.80 -1.24 -3.77
N LYS A 33 10.55 -2.46 -4.26
CA LYS A 33 11.13 -2.91 -5.52
C LYS A 33 10.41 -2.38 -6.76
N ASP A 34 9.09 -2.20 -6.66
CA ASP A 34 8.29 -1.82 -7.81
C ASP A 34 7.84 -0.36 -7.76
N MET A 35 7.38 0.10 -6.59
CA MET A 35 6.81 1.44 -6.46
C MET A 35 7.87 2.51 -6.26
N LEU A 36 8.77 2.33 -5.30
CA LEU A 36 9.78 3.33 -4.99
C LEU A 36 10.88 3.42 -6.04
N THR A 37 10.99 2.44 -6.91
CA THR A 37 11.98 2.43 -7.98
C THR A 37 11.49 3.06 -9.28
N GLY A 38 10.22 3.45 -9.34
CA GLY A 38 9.64 4.00 -10.56
C GLY A 38 9.29 2.97 -11.62
N ASN A 39 9.31 1.69 -11.30
CA ASN A 39 9.03 0.63 -12.28
C ASN A 39 7.57 0.58 -12.73
N LEU A 40 6.67 1.22 -11.99
CA LEU A 40 5.24 1.22 -12.32
C LEU A 40 4.83 2.40 -13.21
N GLY A 41 5.78 3.21 -13.66
CA GLY A 41 5.49 4.36 -14.52
C GLY A 41 6.19 5.61 -14.03
N PRO A 42 5.78 6.80 -14.50
CA PRO A 42 6.39 8.04 -14.08
C PRO A 42 6.35 8.20 -12.56
N TRP A 43 7.49 8.47 -11.96
CA TRP A 43 7.61 8.57 -10.50
C TRP A 43 6.69 9.63 -9.91
N GLU A 44 6.50 10.74 -10.62
CA GLU A 44 5.66 11.83 -10.15
C GLU A 44 4.22 11.37 -9.91
N ILE A 45 3.72 10.50 -10.78
CA ILE A 45 2.36 9.96 -10.63
C ILE A 45 2.30 8.98 -9.45
N THR A 46 3.27 8.09 -9.37
CA THR A 46 3.34 7.12 -8.27
C THR A 46 3.50 7.83 -6.92
N GLU A 47 4.36 8.85 -6.86
CA GLU A 47 4.57 9.63 -5.65
C GLU A 47 3.30 10.32 -5.20
N GLU A 48 2.57 10.92 -6.13
CA GLU A 48 1.30 11.56 -5.79
C GLU A 48 0.29 10.55 -5.28
N MET A 49 0.17 9.39 -5.94
CA MET A 49 -0.74 8.34 -5.50
C MET A 49 -0.41 7.86 -4.08
N LEU A 50 0.86 7.64 -3.80
CA LEU A 50 1.29 7.22 -2.47
C LEU A 50 0.99 8.28 -1.41
N SER A 51 0.99 9.55 -1.77
CA SER A 51 0.69 10.62 -0.83
C SER A 51 -0.76 10.59 -0.35
N TYR A 52 -1.66 9.93 -1.08
CA TYR A 52 -3.06 9.81 -0.70
C TYR A 52 -3.37 8.52 0.06
N ILE A 53 -2.48 7.55 0.04
CA ILE A 53 -2.71 6.23 0.61
C ILE A 53 -2.17 6.18 2.04
N ASP A 54 -3.01 5.73 2.96
CA ASP A 54 -2.61 5.59 4.36
C ASP A 54 -2.04 4.21 4.63
N VAL A 55 -2.69 3.17 4.10
CA VAL A 55 -2.26 1.79 4.31
C VAL A 55 -2.21 1.08 2.96
N LEU A 56 -1.09 0.42 2.70
CA LEU A 56 -0.90 -0.35 1.47
C LEU A 56 -0.64 -1.81 1.84
N VAL A 57 -1.44 -2.70 1.29
CA VAL A 57 -1.17 -4.13 1.37
C VAL A 57 -0.39 -4.49 0.11
N ASP A 58 0.90 -4.74 0.25
CA ASP A 58 1.79 -4.99 -0.87
C ASP A 58 2.10 -6.48 -1.05
N GLY A 59 2.68 -6.80 -2.20
CA GLY A 59 3.07 -8.15 -2.53
C GLY A 59 1.99 -8.93 -3.26
N GLU A 60 2.43 -9.83 -4.12
CA GLU A 60 1.52 -10.67 -4.90
C GLU A 60 0.88 -11.73 -4.01
N PHE A 61 -0.44 -11.94 -4.16
CA PHE A 61 -1.10 -13.03 -3.45
C PHE A 61 -0.54 -14.37 -3.95
N LYS A 62 -0.13 -15.22 -3.01
CA LYS A 62 0.41 -16.54 -3.32
C LYS A 62 -0.43 -17.60 -2.64
N LEU A 63 -1.03 -18.47 -3.45
CA LEU A 63 -1.93 -19.50 -2.96
C LEU A 63 -1.24 -20.43 -1.97
N GLU A 64 0.01 -20.78 -2.22
CA GLU A 64 0.79 -21.67 -1.35
C GLU A 64 1.08 -21.05 0.03
N LEU A 65 0.92 -19.72 0.17
CA LEU A 65 1.10 -19.03 1.43
C LEU A 65 -0.21 -18.47 1.97
N LYS A 66 -1.34 -18.89 1.40
CA LYS A 66 -2.66 -18.47 1.84
C LYS A 66 -2.88 -18.83 3.30
N ASN A 67 -3.35 -17.86 4.08
CA ASN A 67 -3.66 -18.09 5.48
C ASN A 67 -4.90 -17.27 5.85
N PRO A 68 -6.05 -17.92 6.08
CA PRO A 68 -7.30 -17.21 6.36
C PRO A 68 -7.33 -16.53 7.73
N ASN A 69 -6.36 -16.80 8.57
CA ASN A 69 -6.26 -16.17 9.90
C ASN A 69 -5.54 -14.82 9.88
N LEU A 70 -4.94 -14.45 8.74
CA LEU A 70 -4.27 -13.17 8.61
C LEU A 70 -5.28 -12.03 8.53
N ARG A 71 -4.94 -10.91 9.17
CA ARG A 71 -5.78 -9.70 9.09
C ARG A 71 -5.34 -8.85 7.90
N PHE A 72 -6.30 -8.48 7.07
CA PHE A 72 -6.15 -7.52 5.97
C PHE A 72 -5.21 -7.96 4.85
N ARG A 73 -4.72 -9.19 4.86
CA ARG A 73 -3.92 -9.75 3.78
C ARG A 73 -4.27 -11.21 3.56
N GLY A 74 -4.05 -11.69 2.34
CA GLY A 74 -4.50 -13.04 1.98
C GLY A 74 -3.42 -14.10 2.07
N SER A 75 -2.15 -13.72 1.97
CA SER A 75 -1.04 -14.66 2.03
C SER A 75 0.07 -14.10 2.92
N GLU A 76 0.89 -15.01 3.47
CA GLU A 76 1.90 -14.65 4.47
C GLU A 76 3.01 -13.75 3.93
N ASN A 77 3.25 -13.76 2.63
CA ASN A 77 4.26 -12.91 2.01
C ASN A 77 3.80 -11.45 1.84
N GLN A 78 2.51 -11.18 1.94
CA GLN A 78 2.00 -9.83 1.82
C GLN A 78 2.20 -9.05 3.12
N ARG A 79 2.40 -7.75 3.00
CA ARG A 79 2.65 -6.89 4.15
C ARG A 79 1.59 -5.79 4.20
N VAL A 80 1.24 -5.37 5.42
CA VAL A 80 0.37 -4.22 5.65
C VAL A 80 1.27 -3.05 6.04
N ILE A 81 1.47 -2.11 5.12
CA ILE A 81 2.44 -1.05 5.26
C ILE A 81 1.75 0.27 5.58
N LEU A 82 2.23 0.95 6.61
CA LEU A 82 1.82 2.31 6.94
C LEU A 82 2.62 3.25 6.03
N VAL A 83 1.98 3.73 4.97
CA VAL A 83 2.68 4.44 3.89
C VAL A 83 3.31 5.74 4.36
N GLN A 84 2.56 6.59 5.06
CA GLN A 84 3.06 7.90 5.44
C GLN A 84 4.22 7.79 6.44
N GLU A 85 4.11 6.90 7.41
CA GLU A 85 5.19 6.64 8.36
C GLU A 85 6.41 6.06 7.66
N SER A 86 6.20 5.18 6.67
CA SER A 86 7.29 4.59 5.91
C SER A 86 8.05 5.64 5.10
N LEU A 87 7.33 6.55 4.46
CA LEU A 87 7.95 7.61 3.68
C LEU A 87 8.75 8.57 4.57
N LYS A 88 8.26 8.86 5.75
CA LYS A 88 8.95 9.73 6.71
C LYS A 88 10.18 9.06 7.32
N ALA A 89 10.07 7.77 7.61
CA ALA A 89 11.15 7.03 8.25
C ALA A 89 12.23 6.58 7.27
N ASP A 90 12.00 6.74 5.96
CA ASP A 90 12.88 6.25 4.90
C ASP A 90 13.12 4.74 5.06
N GLY A 91 12.08 4.01 5.44
CA GLY A 91 12.12 2.57 5.62
C GLY A 91 10.71 2.04 5.85
N ILE A 92 10.56 0.73 5.83
CA ILE A 92 9.24 0.10 5.94
C ILE A 92 8.75 0.11 7.38
N VAL A 93 7.58 0.70 7.58
CA VAL A 93 6.85 0.65 8.85
C VAL A 93 5.58 -0.15 8.62
N GLN A 94 5.48 -1.32 9.23
CA GLN A 94 4.33 -2.19 9.06
C GLN A 94 3.29 -1.94 10.14
N TRP A 95 2.02 -2.11 9.75
CA TRP A 95 0.92 -2.03 10.70
C TRP A 95 0.98 -3.20 11.66
N ASP A 96 0.82 -2.91 12.94
CA ASP A 96 0.84 -3.91 14.00
C ASP A 96 -0.57 -4.03 14.57
N ASP A 97 -1.18 -5.18 14.43
CA ASP A 97 -2.53 -5.44 14.95
C ASP A 97 -2.52 -5.93 16.41
N GLY A 98 -1.37 -5.93 17.03
CA GLY A 98 -1.20 -6.40 18.39
C GLY A 98 -0.95 -7.89 18.51
N GLU A 99 -1.26 -8.66 17.48
CA GLU A 99 -1.03 -10.10 17.51
C GLU A 99 0.41 -10.47 17.20
N GLY A 100 1.06 -9.67 16.36
CA GLY A 100 2.46 -9.88 16.05
C GLY A 100 3.38 -9.73 17.23
N LEU A 101 2.90 -9.14 18.30
CA LEU A 101 3.67 -8.97 19.52
C LEU A 101 3.59 -10.16 20.47
N SER A 102 2.74 -11.11 20.18
CA SER A 102 2.48 -12.24 21.06
C SER A 102 3.54 -13.33 20.97
N ILE A 103 4.57 -13.06 20.33
CA ILE A 103 5.65 -14.01 20.18
C ILE A 103 6.25 -14.44 21.48
#